data_ac601727bb40e33185ea316e94926eeb
#
_entry.id   ac601727bb40e33185ea316e94926eeb
#
_cell.length_a   1.000
_cell.length_b   1.000
_cell.length_c   1.000
_cell.angle_alpha   90.00
_cell.angle_beta   90.00
_cell.angle_gamma   90.00
#
_symmetry.space_group_name_H-M   'P 1'
#
loop_
_entity.id
_entity.type
_entity.pdbx_description
1 polymer ?
#
loop_
_entity_poly.entity_id
_entity_poly.type
_entity_poly.pdbx_seq_one_letter_code
_entity_poly.pdbx_strand_id
1 'polypeptide(L)'
;EARGCFAGADPEAVSAKAIARGLDQLGTLGSGKHYLEIQLLRSDGVFDRELASAFGLSEPGQVVVMFHCGSRGFGHQVATDYLHSFLRAMPEKFGLAVVDRELACAPFASREGRDYYAAMCCAANMSFANRQVIQHLVEEVFCEIFGRSREQLGLRSVYDVSHNTAKLERHWICGRERELLVHRKGATRALPP
;
A
#
# COMPACT_ATOMS: atom_id res chain seq x y z
N GLU A 1 -1.91 -8.29 3.93
CA GLU A 1 -3.11 -7.50 3.69
C GLU A 1 -3.77 -7.93 2.38
N ALA A 2 -5.12 -7.96 2.29
CA ALA A 2 -5.90 -8.31 1.09
C ALA A 2 -5.40 -9.60 0.35
N ARG A 3 -4.72 -10.50 1.04
CA ARG A 3 -4.00 -11.66 0.47
C ARG A 3 -3.03 -11.28 -0.67
N GLY A 4 -2.46 -10.07 -0.61
CA GLY A 4 -1.55 -9.54 -1.63
C GLY A 4 -2.22 -9.06 -2.92
N CYS A 5 -3.55 -8.98 -2.96
CA CYS A 5 -4.28 -8.58 -4.17
C CYS A 5 -5.60 -7.88 -3.85
N PHE A 6 -5.81 -6.71 -4.43
CA PHE A 6 -7.11 -6.06 -4.49
C PHE A 6 -7.88 -6.58 -5.71
N ALA A 7 -8.94 -7.34 -5.47
CA ALA A 7 -9.73 -8.01 -6.52
C ALA A 7 -10.48 -7.05 -7.46
N GLY A 8 -10.67 -5.79 -7.06
CA GLY A 8 -11.34 -4.77 -7.88
C GLY A 8 -10.45 -4.10 -8.93
N ALA A 9 -9.24 -4.62 -9.16
CA ALA A 9 -8.31 -4.06 -10.15
C ALA A 9 -8.79 -4.35 -11.58
N ASP A 10 -8.77 -3.30 -12.41
CA ASP A 10 -9.05 -3.40 -13.84
C ASP A 10 -7.97 -2.64 -14.62
N PRO A 11 -7.10 -3.32 -15.38
CA PRO A 11 -6.06 -2.69 -16.18
C PRO A 11 -6.60 -1.73 -17.26
N GLU A 12 -7.81 -1.92 -17.76
CA GLU A 12 -8.41 -1.03 -18.75
C GLU A 12 -8.69 0.38 -18.20
N ALA A 13 -8.76 0.51 -16.87
CA ALA A 13 -8.89 1.80 -16.21
C ALA A 13 -7.55 2.55 -16.07
N VAL A 14 -6.44 1.96 -16.51
CA VAL A 14 -5.09 2.51 -16.35
C VAL A 14 -4.56 3.06 -17.67
N SER A 15 -4.03 4.28 -17.67
CA SER A 15 -3.47 4.89 -18.86
C SER A 15 -2.16 4.20 -19.31
N ALA A 16 -1.92 4.17 -20.61
CA ALA A 16 -0.64 3.69 -21.17
C ALA A 16 0.57 4.43 -20.59
N LYS A 17 0.40 5.71 -20.23
CA LYS A 17 1.44 6.52 -19.59
C LYS A 17 1.75 6.01 -18.17
N ALA A 18 0.73 5.62 -17.39
CA ALA A 18 0.95 5.06 -16.06
C ALA A 18 1.68 3.70 -16.16
N ILE A 19 1.27 2.85 -17.09
CA ILE A 19 1.95 1.57 -17.36
C ILE A 19 3.42 1.82 -17.70
N ALA A 20 3.71 2.67 -18.67
CA ALA A 20 5.08 2.97 -19.10
C ALA A 20 5.95 3.49 -17.94
N ARG A 21 5.38 4.28 -17.02
CA ARG A 21 6.10 4.78 -15.84
C ARG A 21 6.35 3.74 -14.76
N GLY A 22 5.67 2.61 -14.81
CA GLY A 22 5.82 1.52 -13.85
C GLY A 22 6.77 0.41 -14.28
N LEU A 23 6.96 0.22 -15.59
CA LEU A 23 7.63 -0.95 -16.17
C LEU A 23 9.02 -1.21 -15.58
N ASP A 24 9.86 -0.18 -15.44
CA ASP A 24 11.24 -0.32 -14.98
C ASP A 24 11.40 -0.08 -13.47
N GLN A 25 10.29 -0.05 -12.71
CA GLN A 25 10.34 0.34 -11.30
C GLN A 25 9.96 -0.78 -10.32
N LEU A 26 9.67 -1.96 -10.81
CA LEU A 26 9.44 -3.13 -9.96
C LEU A 26 10.75 -3.54 -9.28
N GLY A 27 10.70 -3.84 -7.99
CA GLY A 27 11.89 -4.15 -7.19
C GLY A 27 12.74 -2.93 -6.83
N THR A 28 12.23 -1.70 -7.01
CA THR A 28 12.96 -0.47 -6.69
C THR A 28 12.37 0.25 -5.48
N LEU A 29 13.23 0.78 -4.63
CA LEU A 29 12.82 1.47 -3.40
C LEU A 29 12.17 2.83 -3.69
N GLY A 30 12.85 3.68 -4.44
CA GLY A 30 12.41 5.02 -4.76
C GLY A 30 13.15 6.13 -4.01
N SER A 31 12.59 7.32 -4.08
CA SER A 31 13.14 8.53 -3.47
C SER A 31 12.15 9.18 -2.51
N GLY A 32 12.56 10.27 -1.86
CA GLY A 32 11.74 11.01 -0.93
C GLY A 32 11.63 10.32 0.43
N LYS A 33 10.42 9.97 0.84
CA LYS A 33 10.16 9.30 2.12
C LYS A 33 10.27 7.76 2.06
N HIS A 34 10.75 7.21 0.95
CA HIS A 34 11.01 5.79 0.83
C HIS A 34 12.36 5.45 1.46
N TYR A 35 12.41 4.35 2.19
CA TYR A 35 13.61 3.90 2.90
C TYR A 35 13.67 2.39 3.05
N LEU A 36 14.87 1.90 3.32
CA LEU A 36 15.15 0.56 3.82
C LEU A 36 16.12 0.71 4.98
N GLU A 37 15.79 0.11 6.11
CA GLU A 37 16.55 0.18 7.34
C GLU A 37 16.82 -1.22 7.90
N ILE A 38 18.03 -1.42 8.40
CA ILE A 38 18.40 -2.59 9.18
C ILE A 38 18.43 -2.14 10.64
N GLN A 39 17.61 -2.76 11.46
CA GLN A 39 17.39 -2.38 12.84
C GLN A 39 17.75 -3.54 13.78
N LEU A 40 18.10 -3.21 15.00
CA LEU A 40 18.37 -4.18 16.05
C LEU A 40 17.29 -4.06 17.13
N LEU A 41 16.64 -5.18 17.45
CA LEU A 41 15.67 -5.24 18.52
C LEU A 41 16.38 -5.11 19.87
N ARG A 42 16.05 -4.08 20.63
CA ARG A 42 16.56 -3.84 21.98
C ARG A 42 15.55 -4.31 23.00
N SER A 43 16.02 -4.78 24.15
CA SER A 43 15.16 -5.22 25.26
C SER A 43 14.25 -4.10 25.81
N ASP A 44 14.74 -2.85 25.79
CA ASP A 44 14.01 -1.65 26.21
C ASP A 44 13.06 -1.11 25.12
N GLY A 45 13.09 -1.67 23.92
CA GLY A 45 12.17 -1.35 22.82
C GLY A 45 10.93 -2.24 22.76
N VAL A 46 10.79 -3.23 23.65
CA VAL A 46 9.63 -4.13 23.70
C VAL A 46 8.70 -3.72 24.82
N PHE A 47 7.57 -3.10 24.47
CA PHE A 47 6.57 -2.62 25.44
C PHE A 47 5.53 -3.68 25.80
N ASP A 48 5.19 -4.53 24.85
CA ASP A 48 4.26 -5.67 25.01
C ASP A 48 4.96 -6.93 24.52
N ARG A 49 5.35 -7.78 25.48
CA ARG A 49 6.10 -9.00 25.18
C ARG A 49 5.25 -10.09 24.54
N GLU A 50 3.99 -10.18 24.87
CA GLU A 50 3.08 -11.18 24.32
C GLU A 50 2.82 -10.86 22.85
N LEU A 51 2.48 -9.61 22.55
CA LEU A 51 2.27 -9.15 21.19
C LEU A 51 3.54 -9.24 20.35
N ALA A 52 4.69 -8.81 20.88
CA ALA A 52 5.97 -8.92 20.19
C ALA A 52 6.31 -10.39 19.84
N SER A 53 6.08 -11.31 20.79
CA SER A 53 6.26 -12.75 20.56
C SER A 53 5.32 -13.27 19.46
N ALA A 54 4.07 -12.83 19.43
CA ALA A 54 3.12 -13.18 18.36
C ALA A 54 3.61 -12.74 16.97
N PHE A 55 4.31 -11.60 16.88
CA PHE A 55 5.01 -11.17 15.67
C PHE A 55 6.36 -11.87 15.46
N GLY A 56 6.81 -12.66 16.43
CA GLY A 56 8.11 -13.30 16.43
C GLY A 56 9.28 -12.35 16.64
N LEU A 57 9.04 -11.26 17.37
CA LEU A 57 10.02 -10.25 17.76
C LEU A 57 10.29 -10.40 19.26
N SER A 58 10.88 -11.52 19.66
CA SER A 58 11.00 -11.90 21.08
C SER A 58 12.42 -11.81 21.64
N GLU A 59 13.43 -11.87 20.78
CA GLU A 59 14.82 -12.02 21.22
C GLU A 59 15.58 -10.69 21.12
N PRO A 60 16.13 -10.18 22.22
CA PRO A 60 17.05 -9.04 22.16
C PRO A 60 18.24 -9.35 21.25
N GLY A 61 18.61 -8.39 20.42
CA GLY A 61 19.66 -8.57 19.41
C GLY A 61 19.15 -9.16 18.08
N GLN A 62 17.86 -9.48 17.97
CA GLN A 62 17.26 -9.87 16.70
C GLN A 62 17.35 -8.74 15.69
N VAL A 63 17.79 -9.07 14.47
CA VAL A 63 17.84 -8.12 13.35
C VAL A 63 16.48 -8.06 12.67
N VAL A 64 16.00 -6.85 12.41
CA VAL A 64 14.77 -6.57 11.69
C VAL A 64 15.10 -5.68 10.51
N VAL A 65 14.58 -6.03 9.34
CA VAL A 65 14.64 -5.17 8.16
C VAL A 65 13.28 -4.54 7.93
N MET A 66 13.24 -3.22 7.92
CA MET A 66 12.03 -2.46 7.63
C MET A 66 12.24 -1.63 6.37
N PHE A 67 11.29 -1.68 5.45
CA PHE A 67 11.33 -0.82 4.28
C PHE A 67 9.95 -0.26 3.96
N HIS A 68 9.96 0.94 3.42
CA HIS A 68 8.76 1.67 3.01
C HIS A 68 8.87 2.05 1.55
N CYS A 69 7.99 1.50 0.73
CA CYS A 69 7.86 1.84 -0.68
C CYS A 69 6.43 1.58 -1.16
N GLY A 70 6.13 2.01 -2.37
CA GLY A 70 4.79 1.92 -2.95
C GLY A 70 4.81 1.55 -4.43
N SER A 71 3.78 1.98 -5.13
CA SER A 71 3.53 1.71 -6.56
C SER A 71 4.41 2.52 -7.52
N ARG A 72 5.38 3.25 -7.00
CA ARG A 72 6.33 4.03 -7.77
C ARG A 72 5.63 5.04 -8.71
N GLY A 73 6.23 5.30 -9.87
CA GLY A 73 5.68 6.20 -10.89
C GLY A 73 4.35 5.76 -11.48
N PHE A 74 4.03 4.48 -11.40
CA PHE A 74 2.74 3.93 -11.83
C PHE A 74 1.58 4.56 -11.07
N GLY A 75 1.49 4.38 -9.76
CA GLY A 75 0.39 4.93 -8.97
C GLY A 75 0.40 6.45 -8.89
N HIS A 76 1.57 7.09 -8.94
CA HIS A 76 1.64 8.54 -9.05
C HIS A 76 0.97 9.04 -10.34
N GLN A 77 1.17 8.35 -11.47
CA GLN A 77 0.53 8.73 -12.73
C GLN A 77 -0.97 8.43 -12.70
N VAL A 78 -1.39 7.29 -12.15
CA VAL A 78 -2.81 6.98 -11.93
C VAL A 78 -3.50 8.12 -11.16
N ALA A 79 -2.92 8.54 -10.03
CA ALA A 79 -3.47 9.63 -9.24
C ALA A 79 -3.55 10.95 -10.03
N THR A 80 -2.53 11.26 -10.81
CA THR A 80 -2.49 12.46 -11.66
C THR A 80 -3.57 12.45 -12.73
N ASP A 81 -3.75 11.33 -13.41
CA ASP A 81 -4.72 11.19 -14.50
C ASP A 81 -6.16 11.35 -13.97
N TYR A 82 -6.47 10.71 -12.85
CA TYR A 82 -7.80 10.82 -12.25
C TYR A 82 -8.05 12.15 -11.53
N LEU A 83 -7.03 12.78 -10.96
CA LEU A 83 -7.14 14.15 -10.48
C LEU A 83 -7.62 15.09 -11.60
N HIS A 84 -7.01 15.03 -12.78
CA HIS A 84 -7.43 15.82 -13.93
C HIS A 84 -8.84 15.45 -14.41
N SER A 85 -9.17 14.17 -14.44
CA SER A 85 -10.51 13.70 -14.81
C SER A 85 -11.58 14.24 -13.85
N PHE A 86 -11.34 14.17 -12.55
CA PHE A 86 -12.27 14.64 -11.52
C PHE A 86 -12.44 16.15 -11.54
N LEU A 87 -11.35 16.91 -11.64
CA LEU A 87 -11.42 18.37 -11.72
C LEU A 87 -12.31 18.87 -12.88
N ARG A 88 -12.33 18.12 -13.98
CA ARG A 88 -13.22 18.42 -15.11
C ARG A 88 -14.66 17.94 -14.85
N ALA A 89 -14.82 16.72 -14.32
CA ALA A 89 -16.13 16.14 -14.10
C ALA A 89 -16.92 16.82 -12.96
N MET A 90 -16.24 17.36 -11.96
CA MET A 90 -16.89 18.04 -10.83
C MET A 90 -17.89 19.12 -11.27
N PRO A 91 -17.50 20.18 -12.01
CA PRO A 91 -18.47 21.17 -12.46
C PRO A 91 -19.35 20.69 -13.60
N GLU A 92 -18.81 19.93 -14.55
CA GLU A 92 -19.51 19.58 -15.79
C GLU A 92 -20.60 18.50 -15.60
N LYS A 93 -20.34 17.52 -14.73
CA LYS A 93 -21.21 16.35 -14.55
C LYS A 93 -21.93 16.32 -13.21
N PHE A 94 -21.27 16.78 -12.15
CA PHE A 94 -21.74 16.60 -10.78
C PHE A 94 -22.25 17.89 -10.14
N GLY A 95 -22.10 19.04 -10.79
CA GLY A 95 -22.48 20.35 -10.22
C GLY A 95 -21.68 20.72 -8.97
N LEU A 96 -20.49 20.16 -8.80
CA LEU A 96 -19.64 20.40 -7.65
C LEU A 96 -18.64 21.51 -7.95
N ALA A 97 -18.56 22.52 -7.08
CA ALA A 97 -17.54 23.56 -7.21
C ALA A 97 -16.16 23.02 -6.85
N VAL A 98 -15.15 23.40 -7.63
CA VAL A 98 -13.76 23.13 -7.33
C VAL A 98 -13.23 24.21 -6.40
N VAL A 99 -13.29 23.96 -5.08
CA VAL A 99 -12.78 24.87 -4.05
C VAL A 99 -11.27 24.74 -3.91
N ASP A 100 -10.78 23.51 -3.95
CA ASP A 100 -9.37 23.16 -3.89
C ASP A 100 -9.09 22.01 -4.87
N ARG A 101 -8.05 22.16 -5.68
CA ARG A 101 -7.67 21.15 -6.67
C ARG A 101 -7.23 19.82 -6.04
N GLU A 102 -6.69 19.86 -4.82
CA GLU A 102 -6.27 18.66 -4.09
C GLU A 102 -7.47 17.88 -3.51
N LEU A 103 -8.65 18.51 -3.45
CA LEU A 103 -9.91 17.90 -3.01
C LEU A 103 -10.78 17.41 -4.17
N ALA A 104 -10.19 17.16 -5.33
CA ALA A 104 -10.91 16.61 -6.48
C ALA A 104 -11.56 15.28 -6.12
N CYS A 105 -12.85 15.15 -6.43
CA CYS A 105 -13.65 13.97 -6.09
C CYS A 105 -14.68 13.64 -7.17
N ALA A 106 -15.17 12.40 -7.12
CA ALA A 106 -16.31 11.95 -7.91
C ALA A 106 -17.19 11.02 -7.06
N PRO A 107 -18.51 11.00 -7.26
CA PRO A 107 -19.35 10.00 -6.62
C PRO A 107 -18.88 8.59 -6.93
N PHE A 108 -18.73 7.73 -5.93
CA PHE A 108 -18.23 6.36 -6.13
C PHE A 108 -19.07 5.57 -7.14
N ALA A 109 -20.40 5.76 -7.14
CA ALA A 109 -21.32 5.12 -8.07
C ALA A 109 -21.26 5.66 -9.51
N SER A 110 -20.54 6.77 -9.76
CA SER A 110 -20.32 7.27 -11.12
C SER A 110 -19.32 6.39 -11.88
N ARG A 111 -19.27 6.53 -13.19
CA ARG A 111 -18.25 5.87 -14.02
C ARG A 111 -16.85 6.28 -13.56
N GLU A 112 -16.63 7.58 -13.40
CA GLU A 112 -15.35 8.17 -13.00
C GLU A 112 -14.87 7.62 -11.65
N GLY A 113 -15.79 7.50 -10.67
CA GLY A 113 -15.48 6.95 -9.35
C GLY A 113 -15.11 5.47 -9.40
N ARG A 114 -15.83 4.66 -10.17
CA ARG A 114 -15.52 3.23 -10.34
C ARG A 114 -14.22 3.00 -11.10
N ASP A 115 -14.01 3.72 -12.19
CA ASP A 115 -12.79 3.59 -12.99
C ASP A 115 -11.56 3.98 -12.14
N TYR A 116 -11.65 5.06 -11.35
CA TYR A 116 -10.59 5.42 -10.41
C TYR A 116 -10.34 4.33 -9.36
N TYR A 117 -11.39 3.77 -8.78
CA TYR A 117 -11.24 2.70 -7.79
C TYR A 117 -10.53 1.49 -8.39
N ALA A 118 -10.89 1.10 -9.60
CA ALA A 118 -10.26 -0.01 -10.32
C ALA A 118 -8.77 0.28 -10.63
N ALA A 119 -8.44 1.48 -11.11
CA ALA A 119 -7.06 1.91 -11.35
C ALA A 119 -6.24 2.02 -10.04
N MET A 120 -6.85 2.51 -8.95
CA MET A 120 -6.23 2.54 -7.62
C MET A 120 -5.91 1.12 -7.13
N CYS A 121 -6.81 0.16 -7.34
CA CYS A 121 -6.55 -1.25 -7.01
C CYS A 121 -5.36 -1.80 -7.81
N CYS A 122 -5.20 -1.44 -9.10
CA CYS A 122 -4.01 -1.77 -9.88
C CYS A 122 -2.74 -1.18 -9.25
N ALA A 123 -2.79 0.08 -8.82
CA ALA A 123 -1.65 0.73 -8.16
C ALA A 123 -1.30 0.08 -6.81
N ALA A 124 -2.29 -0.34 -6.05
CA ALA A 124 -2.09 -1.09 -4.81
C ALA A 124 -1.46 -2.46 -5.08
N ASN A 125 -1.93 -3.19 -6.09
CA ASN A 125 -1.36 -4.47 -6.50
C ASN A 125 0.09 -4.33 -6.96
N MET A 126 0.41 -3.29 -7.75
CA MET A 126 1.78 -2.95 -8.13
C MET A 126 2.65 -2.69 -6.90
N SER A 127 2.11 -2.03 -5.87
CA SER A 127 2.88 -1.79 -4.64
C SER A 127 3.16 -3.07 -3.85
N PHE A 128 2.23 -4.02 -3.80
CA PHE A 128 2.46 -5.34 -3.20
C PHE A 128 3.54 -6.10 -3.96
N ALA A 129 3.43 -6.17 -5.29
CA ALA A 129 4.43 -6.83 -6.12
C ALA A 129 5.83 -6.19 -5.94
N ASN A 130 5.90 -4.85 -5.91
CA ASN A 130 7.16 -4.13 -5.70
C ASN A 130 7.81 -4.50 -4.35
N ARG A 131 7.03 -4.52 -3.26
CA ARG A 131 7.55 -4.89 -1.94
C ARG A 131 7.96 -6.35 -1.86
N GLN A 132 7.21 -7.24 -2.52
CA GLN A 132 7.56 -8.66 -2.59
C GLN A 132 8.92 -8.89 -3.28
N VAL A 133 9.17 -8.18 -4.38
CA VAL A 133 10.48 -8.26 -5.08
C VAL A 133 11.59 -7.67 -4.21
N ILE A 134 11.37 -6.52 -3.55
CA ILE A 134 12.37 -5.95 -2.63
C ILE A 134 12.67 -6.91 -1.48
N GLN A 135 11.65 -7.54 -0.89
CA GLN A 135 11.86 -8.55 0.16
C GLN A 135 12.75 -9.68 -0.36
N HIS A 136 12.47 -10.20 -1.54
CA HIS A 136 13.28 -11.26 -2.16
C HIS A 136 14.75 -10.84 -2.35
N LEU A 137 14.98 -9.65 -2.90
CA LEU A 137 16.33 -9.12 -3.07
C LEU A 137 17.07 -8.93 -1.74
N VAL A 138 16.38 -8.49 -0.69
CA VAL A 138 16.97 -8.40 0.65
C VAL A 138 17.34 -9.78 1.17
N GLU A 139 16.47 -10.77 1.02
CA GLU A 139 16.75 -12.14 1.43
C GLU A 139 17.95 -12.74 0.69
N GLU A 140 18.07 -12.51 -0.64
CA GLU A 140 19.22 -12.93 -1.43
C GLU A 140 20.54 -12.32 -0.93
N VAL A 141 20.54 -10.99 -0.69
CA VAL A 141 21.73 -10.28 -0.17
C VAL A 141 22.16 -10.85 1.20
N PHE A 142 21.21 -11.11 2.10
CA PHE A 142 21.52 -11.71 3.40
C PHE A 142 22.09 -13.12 3.24
N CYS A 143 21.51 -13.95 2.37
CA CYS A 143 22.02 -15.30 2.10
C CYS A 143 23.43 -15.27 1.52
N GLU A 144 23.72 -14.36 0.61
CA GLU A 144 25.04 -14.18 0.01
C GLU A 144 26.09 -13.74 1.04
N ILE A 145 25.80 -12.69 1.81
CA ILE A 145 26.74 -12.14 2.81
C ILE A 145 27.09 -13.16 3.89
N PHE A 146 26.09 -13.91 4.38
CA PHE A 146 26.30 -14.86 5.48
C PHE A 146 26.65 -16.29 5.01
N GLY A 147 26.59 -16.57 3.72
CA GLY A 147 26.84 -17.91 3.16
C GLY A 147 25.87 -18.96 3.69
N ARG A 148 24.61 -18.60 3.96
CA ARG A 148 23.57 -19.44 4.56
C ARG A 148 22.27 -19.32 3.81
N SER A 149 21.45 -20.39 3.85
CA SER A 149 20.10 -20.32 3.28
C SER A 149 19.16 -19.44 4.11
N ARG A 150 18.03 -19.04 3.50
CA ARG A 150 16.95 -18.30 4.14
C ARG A 150 16.46 -18.97 5.42
N GLU A 151 16.30 -20.30 5.38
CA GLU A 151 15.85 -21.13 6.51
C GLU A 151 16.88 -21.14 7.64
N GLN A 152 18.16 -21.25 7.30
CA GLN A 152 19.26 -21.25 8.26
C GLN A 152 19.42 -19.89 8.95
N LEU A 153 19.09 -18.79 8.27
CA LEU A 153 19.06 -17.44 8.82
C LEU A 153 17.76 -17.13 9.58
N GLY A 154 16.73 -17.97 9.45
CA GLY A 154 15.42 -17.74 10.04
C GLY A 154 14.71 -16.52 9.45
N LEU A 155 15.00 -16.15 8.19
CA LEU A 155 14.38 -15.00 7.53
C LEU A 155 12.89 -15.26 7.29
N ARG A 156 12.05 -14.34 7.76
CA ARG A 156 10.60 -14.42 7.58
C ARG A 156 10.00 -13.03 7.45
N SER A 157 8.91 -12.92 6.70
CA SER A 157 8.11 -11.71 6.67
C SER A 157 7.30 -11.60 7.96
N VAL A 158 7.34 -10.45 8.62
CA VAL A 158 6.53 -10.15 9.80
C VAL A 158 5.14 -9.71 9.36
N TYR A 159 5.07 -8.66 8.54
CA TYR A 159 3.82 -8.23 7.90
C TYR A 159 4.09 -7.35 6.69
N ASP A 160 3.09 -7.22 5.82
CA ASP A 160 3.06 -6.28 4.71
C ASP A 160 1.69 -5.59 4.66
N VAL A 161 1.67 -4.26 4.78
CA VAL A 161 0.45 -3.46 4.82
C VAL A 161 0.55 -2.20 3.98
N SER A 162 -0.59 -1.75 3.46
CA SER A 162 -0.73 -0.46 2.80
C SER A 162 -1.34 0.56 3.75
N HIS A 163 -0.95 1.82 3.63
CA HIS A 163 -1.42 2.92 4.48
C HIS A 163 -2.01 4.11 3.70
N ASN A 164 -2.11 4.00 2.39
CA ASN A 164 -2.75 4.98 1.50
C ASN A 164 -3.65 4.23 0.52
N THR A 165 -4.86 3.89 0.95
CA THR A 165 -5.81 3.11 0.15
C THR A 165 -7.25 3.50 0.46
N ALA A 166 -8.16 3.11 -0.42
CA ALA A 166 -9.58 3.07 -0.14
C ALA A 166 -10.08 1.62 -0.26
N LYS A 167 -10.92 1.17 0.67
CA LYS A 167 -11.46 -0.18 0.70
C LYS A 167 -12.95 -0.18 0.96
N LEU A 168 -13.66 -1.08 0.29
CA LEU A 168 -15.03 -1.41 0.66
C LEU A 168 -15.02 -2.26 1.93
N GLU A 169 -15.65 -1.77 2.96
CA GLU A 169 -15.72 -2.41 4.28
C GLU A 169 -17.13 -2.31 4.86
N ARG A 170 -17.53 -3.34 5.59
CA ARG A 170 -18.81 -3.34 6.31
C ARG A 170 -18.62 -2.82 7.71
N HIS A 171 -19.46 -1.87 8.07
CA HIS A 171 -19.48 -1.24 9.39
C HIS A 171 -20.89 -1.10 9.92
N TRP A 172 -21.05 -1.26 11.25
CA TRP A 172 -22.29 -0.95 11.94
C TRP A 172 -22.39 0.56 12.18
N ILE A 173 -23.41 1.20 11.58
CA ILE A 173 -23.64 2.63 11.70
C ILE A 173 -25.12 2.87 11.99
N CYS A 174 -25.41 3.58 13.08
CA CYS A 174 -26.78 3.87 13.51
C CYS A 174 -27.68 2.61 13.54
N GLY A 175 -27.18 1.52 14.14
CA GLY A 175 -27.93 0.29 14.36
C GLY A 175 -28.15 -0.60 13.12
N ARG A 176 -27.43 -0.35 12.02
CA ARG A 176 -27.49 -1.18 10.81
C ARG A 176 -26.13 -1.38 10.17
N GLU A 177 -25.92 -2.52 9.53
CA GLU A 177 -24.74 -2.78 8.73
C GLU A 177 -24.82 -1.96 7.43
N ARG A 178 -23.70 -1.31 7.10
CA ARG A 178 -23.51 -0.56 5.84
C ARG A 178 -22.17 -0.90 5.22
N GLU A 179 -22.14 -1.01 3.92
CA GLU A 179 -20.90 -1.03 3.14
C GLU A 179 -20.45 0.41 2.88
N LEU A 180 -19.21 0.69 3.21
CA LEU A 180 -18.58 2.00 3.07
C LEU A 180 -17.28 1.89 2.29
N LEU A 181 -16.96 2.91 1.50
CA LEU A 181 -15.63 3.10 0.96
C LEU A 181 -14.78 3.86 2.00
N VAL A 182 -13.96 3.11 2.74
CA VAL A 182 -13.13 3.65 3.82
C VAL A 182 -11.78 4.10 3.28
N HIS A 183 -11.54 5.40 3.31
CA HIS A 183 -10.27 6.00 2.91
C HIS A 183 -9.29 6.01 4.08
N ARG A 184 -8.04 5.60 3.81
CA ARG A 184 -6.93 5.70 4.77
C ARG A 184 -5.77 6.46 4.13
N LYS A 185 -5.26 7.43 4.87
CA LYS A 185 -4.09 8.22 4.49
C LYS A 185 -3.08 8.21 5.63
N GLY A 186 -1.92 7.61 5.39
CA GLY A 186 -0.90 7.45 6.41
C GLY A 186 -1.32 6.53 7.57
N ALA A 187 -2.32 5.70 7.39
CA ALA A 187 -2.87 4.83 8.43
C ALA A 187 -3.22 3.44 7.86
N THR A 188 -3.02 2.41 8.65
CA THR A 188 -3.48 1.05 8.36
C THR A 188 -4.81 0.78 9.07
N ARG A 189 -5.44 -0.36 8.75
CA ARG A 189 -6.62 -0.81 9.48
C ARG A 189 -6.19 -1.34 10.85
N ALA A 190 -6.75 -0.74 11.89
CA ALA A 190 -6.71 -1.27 13.25
C ALA A 190 -8.14 -1.35 13.77
N LEU A 191 -8.56 -2.52 14.17
CA LEU A 191 -9.89 -2.75 14.74
C LEU A 191 -9.74 -2.93 16.25
N PRO A 192 -10.74 -2.52 17.05
CA PRO A 192 -10.77 -2.83 18.46
C PRO A 192 -10.85 -4.34 18.65
N PRO A 193 -10.40 -4.88 19.79
CA PRO A 193 -10.54 -6.28 20.14
C PRO A 193 -12.00 -6.72 20.23
#